data_9725e16152305c8ebde603a4333e9324
#
_entry.id   9725e16152305c8ebde603a4333e9324
#
_cell.length_a   1.000
_cell.length_b   1.000
_cell.length_c   1.000
_cell.angle_alpha   90.00
_cell.angle_beta   90.00
_cell.angle_gamma   90.00
#
_symmetry.space_group_name_H-M   'P 1'
#
loop_
_entity.id
_entity.type
_entity.pdbx_description
1 polymer ?
#
loop_
_entity_poly.entity_id
_entity_poly.type
_entity_poly.pdbx_seq_one_letter_code
_entity_poly.pdbx_strand_id
1 'polypeptide(L)'
;MTNHVRDPDVLINWPVNTPARGEVMLERPLYHNLMKNRDYFARYHAYFGQLLSEYFESGRYEAVIRQAQVMIAPYVEVDPTAFCSYEDHLLAVDTLLEVCRLRSESIRGQLEGDYPITLAQQGAGVDASHVDLRALGDFDDLEAAKERQNEAAAIAGVE
;
A
#
# COMPACT_ATOMS: atom_id res chain seq x y z
N MET A 1 5.19 10.57 11.22
CA MET A 1 3.96 9.86 11.62
C MET A 1 3.95 8.51 10.90
N THR A 2 4.64 7.56 11.46
CA THR A 2 4.70 6.20 10.93
C THR A 2 3.62 5.38 11.63
N ASN A 3 2.40 5.40 11.07
CA ASN A 3 1.45 4.37 11.41
C ASN A 3 1.91 3.10 10.68
N HIS A 4 2.74 2.33 11.35
CA HIS A 4 3.06 0.97 10.92
C HIS A 4 1.79 0.13 11.07
N VAL A 5 0.97 0.08 10.04
CA VAL A 5 -0.07 -0.93 9.94
C VAL A 5 0.67 -2.22 9.59
N ARG A 6 1.04 -2.99 10.62
CA ARG A 6 1.73 -4.28 10.48
C ARG A 6 0.78 -5.44 10.25
N ASP A 7 -0.51 -5.19 10.38
CA ASP A 7 -1.57 -6.18 10.19
C ASP A 7 -2.11 -6.09 8.76
N PRO A 8 -1.85 -7.11 7.92
CA PRO A 8 -2.29 -7.11 6.53
C PRO A 8 -3.82 -7.11 6.40
N ASP A 9 -4.55 -7.78 7.29
CA ASP A 9 -6.02 -7.78 7.25
C ASP A 9 -6.58 -6.37 7.49
N VAL A 10 -5.97 -5.61 8.41
CA VAL A 10 -6.34 -4.21 8.65
C VAL A 10 -6.03 -3.32 7.45
N LEU A 11 -4.87 -3.48 6.83
CA LEU A 11 -4.46 -2.68 5.66
C LEU A 11 -5.39 -2.95 4.46
N ILE A 12 -5.58 -4.22 4.15
CA ILE A 12 -6.34 -4.67 2.98
C ILE A 12 -7.83 -4.31 3.12
N ASN A 13 -8.39 -4.44 4.32
CA ASN A 13 -9.82 -4.21 4.55
C ASN A 13 -10.15 -2.82 5.07
N TRP A 14 -9.21 -1.86 4.97
CA TRP A 14 -9.50 -0.50 5.43
C TRP A 14 -10.72 0.09 4.72
N PRO A 15 -11.74 0.57 5.47
CA PRO A 15 -13.01 1.00 4.89
C PRO A 15 -12.88 2.26 4.05
N VAL A 16 -13.47 2.25 2.84
CA VAL A 16 -13.38 3.38 1.90
C VAL A 16 -14.10 4.63 2.37
N ASN A 17 -15.14 4.49 3.20
CA ASN A 17 -15.87 5.63 3.75
C ASN A 17 -15.27 6.16 5.08
N THR A 18 -14.17 5.59 5.54
CA THR A 18 -13.44 6.09 6.71
C THR A 18 -11.95 6.19 6.36
N PRO A 19 -11.55 7.13 5.48
CA PRO A 19 -10.18 7.20 4.96
C PRO A 19 -9.13 7.57 6.02
N ALA A 20 -9.54 8.00 7.23
CA ALA A 20 -8.65 8.22 8.36
C ALA A 20 -9.32 7.81 9.69
N ARG A 21 -8.50 7.41 10.67
CA ARG A 21 -8.99 7.07 12.03
C ARG A 21 -9.30 8.31 12.85
N GLY A 22 -10.24 8.13 13.78
CA GLY A 22 -10.59 9.12 14.80
C GLY A 22 -11.38 10.31 14.28
N GLU A 23 -11.43 11.36 15.08
CA GLU A 23 -12.20 12.59 14.80
C GLU A 23 -11.56 13.46 13.70
N VAL A 24 -10.35 13.11 13.23
CA VAL A 24 -9.62 13.86 12.20
C VAL A 24 -10.45 14.13 10.95
N MET A 25 -11.36 13.20 10.59
CA MET A 25 -12.24 13.39 9.43
C MET A 25 -13.34 14.41 9.68
N LEU A 26 -13.80 14.57 10.92
CA LEU A 26 -14.77 15.59 11.32
C LEU A 26 -14.13 16.98 11.32
N GLU A 27 -12.85 17.06 11.69
CA GLU A 27 -12.05 18.28 11.68
C GLU A 27 -11.61 18.70 10.27
N ARG A 28 -11.73 17.81 9.29
CA ARG A 28 -11.42 18.09 7.87
C ARG A 28 -12.69 18.46 7.11
N PRO A 29 -13.07 19.75 7.07
CA PRO A 29 -14.39 20.17 6.60
C PRO A 29 -14.65 19.81 5.14
N LEU A 30 -13.59 19.71 4.30
CA LEU A 30 -13.74 19.43 2.89
C LEU A 30 -14.37 18.04 2.65
N TYR A 31 -13.72 16.95 3.12
CA TYR A 31 -14.26 15.60 2.95
C TYR A 31 -15.60 15.43 3.67
N HIS A 32 -15.65 15.75 4.97
CA HIS A 32 -16.83 15.56 5.79
C HIS A 32 -18.07 16.26 5.23
N ASN A 33 -17.93 17.52 4.77
CA ASN A 33 -19.05 18.28 4.24
C ASN A 33 -19.45 17.83 2.83
N LEU A 34 -18.48 17.44 1.98
CA LEU A 34 -18.79 16.88 0.67
C LEU A 34 -19.57 15.57 0.78
N MET A 35 -19.16 14.68 1.69
CA MET A 35 -19.79 13.36 1.86
C MET A 35 -21.20 13.42 2.49
N LYS A 36 -21.62 14.55 3.07
CA LYS A 36 -23.02 14.78 3.47
C LYS A 36 -23.96 14.97 2.28
N ASN A 37 -23.44 15.41 1.14
CA ASN A 37 -24.21 15.55 -0.07
C ASN A 37 -24.31 14.18 -0.78
N ARG A 38 -25.54 13.70 -1.01
CA ARG A 38 -25.80 12.38 -1.61
C ARG A 38 -25.22 12.23 -3.02
N ASP A 39 -25.23 13.30 -3.82
CA ASP A 39 -24.73 13.26 -5.18
C ASP A 39 -23.19 13.15 -5.19
N TYR A 40 -22.52 13.87 -4.31
CA TYR A 40 -21.06 13.78 -4.16
C TYR A 40 -20.64 12.42 -3.59
N PHE A 41 -21.38 11.91 -2.63
CA PHE A 41 -21.15 10.57 -2.08
C PHE A 41 -21.31 9.48 -3.15
N ALA A 42 -22.36 9.53 -3.97
CA ALA A 42 -22.57 8.62 -5.07
C ALA A 42 -21.44 8.72 -6.13
N ARG A 43 -20.99 9.94 -6.46
CA ARG A 43 -19.85 10.14 -7.37
C ARG A 43 -18.55 9.59 -6.81
N TYR A 44 -18.30 9.75 -5.51
CA TYR A 44 -17.14 9.19 -4.83
C TYR A 44 -17.07 7.67 -5.00
N HIS A 45 -18.17 6.96 -4.75
CA HIS A 45 -18.24 5.51 -4.97
C HIS A 45 -18.14 5.13 -6.46
N ALA A 46 -18.76 5.91 -7.35
CA ALA A 46 -18.66 5.66 -8.80
C ALA A 46 -17.20 5.79 -9.29
N TYR A 47 -16.43 6.77 -8.79
CA TYR A 47 -15.01 6.91 -9.14
C TYR A 47 -14.16 5.77 -8.58
N PHE A 48 -14.45 5.24 -7.38
CA PHE A 48 -13.80 4.02 -6.91
C PHE A 48 -14.09 2.84 -7.82
N GLY A 49 -15.36 2.63 -8.18
CA GLY A 49 -15.74 1.56 -9.11
C GLY A 49 -15.06 1.70 -10.47
N GLN A 50 -14.97 2.91 -11.00
CA GLN A 50 -14.27 3.20 -12.25
C GLN A 50 -12.77 2.91 -12.15
N LEU A 51 -12.11 3.39 -11.08
CA LEU A 51 -10.69 3.13 -10.83
C LEU A 51 -10.40 1.63 -10.73
N LEU A 52 -11.25 0.87 -10.01
CA LEU A 52 -11.11 -0.57 -9.91
C LEU A 52 -11.19 -1.23 -11.29
N SER A 53 -12.25 -0.94 -12.06
CA SER A 53 -12.49 -1.58 -13.35
C SER A 53 -11.43 -1.21 -14.40
N GLU A 54 -11.05 0.06 -14.48
CA GLU A 54 -10.18 0.56 -15.56
C GLU A 54 -8.69 0.37 -15.26
N TYR A 55 -8.30 0.27 -13.99
CA TYR A 55 -6.90 0.22 -13.63
C TYR A 55 -6.49 -1.07 -12.94
N PHE A 56 -7.23 -1.54 -11.94
CA PHE A 56 -6.88 -2.74 -11.18
C PHE A 56 -7.40 -4.02 -11.84
N GLU A 57 -8.70 -4.16 -12.04
CA GLU A 57 -9.33 -5.37 -12.59
C GLU A 57 -8.97 -5.61 -14.06
N SER A 58 -8.64 -4.55 -14.78
CA SER A 58 -8.11 -4.65 -16.15
C SER A 58 -6.68 -5.20 -16.24
N GLY A 59 -5.99 -5.35 -15.12
CA GLY A 59 -4.57 -5.75 -15.07
C GLY A 59 -3.59 -4.64 -15.45
N ARG A 60 -4.07 -3.42 -15.70
CA ARG A 60 -3.22 -2.30 -16.13
C ARG A 60 -2.17 -1.94 -15.07
N TYR A 61 -2.54 -1.96 -13.79
CA TYR A 61 -1.61 -1.66 -12.70
C TYR A 61 -0.45 -2.65 -12.66
N GLU A 62 -0.75 -3.95 -12.82
CA GLU A 62 0.26 -5.00 -12.85
C GLU A 62 1.22 -4.82 -14.03
N ALA A 63 0.67 -4.57 -15.21
CA ALA A 63 1.49 -4.33 -16.41
C ALA A 63 2.44 -3.13 -16.22
N VAL A 64 1.97 -2.03 -15.62
CA VAL A 64 2.79 -0.84 -15.35
C VAL A 64 3.89 -1.16 -14.32
N ILE A 65 3.57 -1.85 -13.23
CA ILE A 65 4.55 -2.22 -12.19
C ILE A 65 5.60 -3.17 -12.78
N ARG A 66 5.19 -4.21 -13.53
CA ARG A 66 6.13 -5.14 -14.17
C ARG A 66 7.02 -4.46 -15.21
N GLN A 67 6.47 -3.54 -16.01
CA GLN A 67 7.26 -2.76 -16.94
C GLN A 67 8.30 -1.89 -16.22
N ALA A 68 7.91 -1.21 -15.16
CA ALA A 68 8.83 -0.41 -14.35
C ALA A 68 9.92 -1.30 -13.72
N GLN A 69 9.55 -2.45 -13.15
CA GLN A 69 10.48 -3.43 -12.59
C GLN A 69 11.55 -3.85 -13.60
N VAL A 70 11.15 -4.24 -14.82
CA VAL A 70 12.08 -4.63 -15.88
C VAL A 70 13.01 -3.48 -16.28
N MET A 71 12.48 -2.25 -16.34
CA MET A 71 13.26 -1.07 -16.71
C MET A 71 14.33 -0.73 -15.68
N ILE A 72 14.04 -0.87 -14.38
CA ILE A 72 14.99 -0.49 -13.32
C ILE A 72 15.87 -1.65 -12.85
N ALA A 73 15.52 -2.90 -13.15
CA ALA A 73 16.22 -4.10 -12.68
C ALA A 73 17.76 -4.04 -12.84
N PRO A 74 18.33 -3.69 -14.03
CA PRO A 74 19.78 -3.66 -14.20
C PRO A 74 20.48 -2.59 -13.36
N TYR A 75 19.76 -1.59 -12.89
CA TYR A 75 20.32 -0.55 -12.01
C TYR A 75 20.23 -0.98 -10.55
N VAL A 76 19.12 -1.58 -10.13
CA VAL A 76 18.91 -2.07 -8.76
C VAL A 76 19.91 -3.19 -8.43
N GLU A 77 20.16 -4.09 -9.39
CA GLU A 77 21.07 -5.24 -9.21
C GLU A 77 22.52 -4.83 -8.90
N VAL A 78 22.98 -3.69 -9.45
CA VAL A 78 24.37 -3.24 -9.32
C VAL A 78 24.54 -1.99 -8.46
N ASP A 79 23.48 -1.52 -7.82
CA ASP A 79 23.52 -0.30 -7.00
C ASP A 79 24.38 -0.50 -5.74
N PRO A 80 25.57 0.13 -5.65
CA PRO A 80 26.42 -0.01 -4.48
C PRO A 80 25.87 0.67 -3.21
N THR A 81 24.78 1.46 -3.37
CA THR A 81 24.13 2.18 -2.28
C THR A 81 22.83 1.53 -1.86
N ALA A 82 22.46 0.38 -2.45
CA ALA A 82 21.25 -0.33 -2.14
C ALA A 82 21.19 -0.71 -0.65
N PHE A 83 20.04 -0.51 -0.05
CA PHE A 83 19.76 -0.89 1.34
C PHE A 83 19.05 -2.26 1.46
N CYS A 84 18.73 -2.88 0.35
CA CYS A 84 18.15 -4.23 0.26
C CYS A 84 18.86 -5.03 -0.85
N SER A 85 18.75 -6.35 -0.81
CA SER A 85 19.23 -7.20 -1.89
C SER A 85 18.32 -7.12 -3.12
N TYR A 86 18.83 -7.60 -4.26
CA TYR A 86 18.01 -7.69 -5.47
C TYR A 86 16.84 -8.67 -5.30
N GLU A 87 17.06 -9.77 -4.57
CA GLU A 87 16.02 -10.73 -4.22
C GLU A 87 14.93 -10.11 -3.35
N ASP A 88 15.30 -9.28 -2.37
CA ASP A 88 14.32 -8.53 -1.55
C ASP A 88 13.50 -7.56 -2.41
N HIS A 89 14.15 -6.89 -3.36
CA HIS A 89 13.45 -6.02 -4.31
C HIS A 89 12.42 -6.80 -5.15
N LEU A 90 12.78 -7.99 -5.64
CA LEU A 90 11.85 -8.84 -6.39
C LEU A 90 10.66 -9.27 -5.53
N LEU A 91 10.94 -9.72 -4.30
CA LEU A 91 9.91 -10.11 -3.34
C LEU A 91 8.99 -8.93 -2.98
N ALA A 92 9.56 -7.74 -2.79
CA ALA A 92 8.78 -6.53 -2.52
C ALA A 92 7.79 -6.19 -3.65
N VAL A 93 8.22 -6.34 -4.90
CA VAL A 93 7.35 -6.11 -6.06
C VAL A 93 6.21 -7.12 -6.11
N ASP A 94 6.48 -8.41 -5.89
CA ASP A 94 5.45 -9.45 -5.87
C ASP A 94 4.46 -9.24 -4.72
N THR A 95 4.97 -8.88 -3.54
CA THR A 95 4.13 -8.54 -2.38
C THR A 95 3.25 -7.31 -2.64
N LEU A 96 3.81 -6.27 -3.28
CA LEU A 96 3.03 -5.08 -3.67
C LEU A 96 1.88 -5.44 -4.61
N LEU A 97 2.12 -6.29 -5.60
CA LEU A 97 1.09 -6.74 -6.53
C LEU A 97 -0.02 -7.51 -5.82
N GLU A 98 0.33 -8.38 -4.89
CA GLU A 98 -0.64 -9.13 -4.10
C GLU A 98 -1.46 -8.21 -3.17
N VAL A 99 -0.82 -7.26 -2.48
CA VAL A 99 -1.50 -6.23 -1.68
C VAL A 99 -2.49 -5.44 -2.54
N CYS A 100 -2.10 -5.01 -3.72
CA CYS A 100 -2.97 -4.27 -4.63
C CYS A 100 -4.17 -5.12 -5.10
N ARG A 101 -3.93 -6.40 -5.41
CA ARG A 101 -4.97 -7.34 -5.82
C ARG A 101 -6.01 -7.53 -4.71
N LEU A 102 -5.57 -7.90 -3.51
CA LEU A 102 -6.43 -8.12 -2.35
C LEU A 102 -7.16 -6.83 -1.95
N ARG A 103 -6.47 -5.69 -1.99
CA ARG A 103 -7.08 -4.39 -1.69
C ARG A 103 -8.18 -4.04 -2.68
N SER A 104 -7.99 -4.28 -3.98
CA SER A 104 -9.02 -4.02 -4.99
C SER A 104 -10.23 -4.93 -4.81
N GLU A 105 -10.02 -6.20 -4.48
CA GLU A 105 -11.08 -7.15 -4.13
C GLU A 105 -11.87 -6.68 -2.89
N SER A 106 -11.18 -6.27 -1.84
CA SER A 106 -11.81 -5.73 -0.63
C SER A 106 -12.65 -4.48 -0.93
N ILE A 107 -12.12 -3.53 -1.70
CA ILE A 107 -12.87 -2.32 -2.08
C ILE A 107 -14.10 -2.69 -2.94
N ARG A 108 -13.97 -3.63 -3.85
CA ARG A 108 -15.09 -4.10 -4.66
C ARG A 108 -16.21 -4.64 -3.77
N GLY A 109 -15.91 -5.56 -2.86
CA GLY A 109 -16.90 -6.10 -1.92
C GLY A 109 -17.49 -5.03 -0.99
N GLN A 110 -16.71 -4.01 -0.58
CA GLN A 110 -17.24 -2.88 0.17
C GLN A 110 -18.25 -2.05 -0.62
N LEU A 111 -18.00 -1.81 -1.91
CA LEU A 111 -18.93 -1.05 -2.77
C LEU A 111 -20.19 -1.85 -3.12
N GLU A 112 -20.10 -3.18 -3.18
CA GLU A 112 -21.22 -4.09 -3.44
C GLU A 112 -22.03 -4.41 -2.17
N GLY A 113 -21.48 -4.09 -1.00
CA GLY A 113 -22.15 -4.29 0.29
C GLY A 113 -21.86 -5.63 0.96
N ASP A 114 -20.92 -6.41 0.43
CA ASP A 114 -20.50 -7.70 0.98
C ASP A 114 -19.57 -7.52 2.20
N TYR A 115 -18.82 -6.42 2.25
CA TYR A 115 -17.86 -6.10 3.30
C TYR A 115 -18.16 -4.76 3.99
N PRO A 116 -17.69 -4.56 5.23
CA PRO A 116 -17.83 -3.29 5.95
C PRO A 116 -17.21 -2.13 5.19
N ILE A 117 -17.98 -1.06 4.97
CA ILE A 117 -17.56 0.14 4.24
C ILE A 117 -17.19 1.29 5.19
N THR A 118 -17.43 1.13 6.50
CA THR A 118 -17.06 2.07 7.56
C THR A 118 -16.47 1.34 8.75
N LEU A 119 -15.65 1.99 9.56
CA LEU A 119 -15.09 1.42 10.81
C LEU A 119 -16.15 1.09 11.87
N ALA A 120 -17.34 1.69 11.77
CA ALA A 120 -18.44 1.42 12.70
C ALA A 120 -19.15 0.09 12.41
N GLN A 121 -19.02 -0.43 11.19
CA GLN A 121 -19.60 -1.72 10.82
C GLN A 121 -18.69 -2.86 11.25
N GLN A 122 -19.31 -3.98 11.62
CA GLN A 122 -18.61 -5.24 11.90
C GLN A 122 -18.90 -6.22 10.77
N GLY A 123 -17.92 -7.03 10.42
CA GLY A 123 -18.07 -8.04 9.38
C GLY A 123 -16.72 -8.59 8.93
N ALA A 124 -16.80 -9.63 8.10
CA ALA A 124 -15.63 -10.20 7.47
C ALA A 124 -15.13 -9.30 6.34
N GLY A 125 -13.91 -9.53 5.93
CA GLY A 125 -13.28 -8.93 4.74
C GLY A 125 -12.53 -10.01 3.96
N VAL A 126 -11.66 -9.57 3.06
CA VAL A 126 -10.72 -10.46 2.37
C VAL A 126 -9.69 -10.96 3.37
N ASP A 127 -9.41 -12.26 3.34
CA ASP A 127 -8.32 -12.86 4.14
C ASP A 127 -6.97 -12.50 3.53
N ALA A 128 -6.21 -11.70 4.25
CA ALA A 128 -4.87 -11.27 3.87
C ALA A 128 -3.80 -11.79 4.85
N SER A 129 -4.13 -12.69 5.76
CA SER A 129 -3.25 -13.19 6.82
C SER A 129 -1.95 -13.83 6.30
N HIS A 130 -1.93 -14.27 5.04
CA HIS A 130 -0.76 -14.85 4.38
C HIS A 130 0.23 -13.80 3.86
N VAL A 131 -0.13 -12.52 3.83
CA VAL A 131 0.72 -11.44 3.28
C VAL A 131 1.72 -10.97 4.33
N ASP A 132 3.00 -11.09 4.03
CA ASP A 132 4.06 -10.49 4.85
C ASP A 132 4.35 -9.06 4.37
N LEU A 133 3.79 -8.08 5.07
CA LEU A 133 4.01 -6.66 4.75
C LEU A 133 5.46 -6.20 4.96
N ARG A 134 6.29 -6.95 5.71
CA ARG A 134 7.70 -6.62 5.89
C ARG A 134 8.48 -6.78 4.59
N ALA A 135 8.04 -7.66 3.71
CA ALA A 135 8.62 -7.83 2.38
C ALA A 135 8.55 -6.55 1.52
N LEU A 136 7.70 -5.58 1.86
CA LEU A 136 7.66 -4.26 1.21
C LEU A 136 8.81 -3.33 1.65
N GLY A 137 9.61 -3.74 2.62
CA GLY A 137 10.68 -2.97 3.25
C GLY A 137 10.26 -2.32 4.58
N ASP A 138 11.23 -2.12 5.48
CA ASP A 138 11.04 -1.43 6.76
C ASP A 138 12.04 -0.27 6.87
N PHE A 139 11.68 0.78 7.61
CA PHE A 139 12.59 1.89 7.92
C PHE A 139 13.78 1.43 8.77
N ASP A 140 13.59 0.42 9.61
CA ASP A 140 14.66 -0.16 10.43
C ASP A 140 15.76 -0.79 9.54
N ASP A 141 15.40 -1.35 8.37
CA ASP A 141 16.36 -1.88 7.39
C ASP A 141 17.20 -0.75 6.76
N LEU A 142 16.60 0.40 6.52
CA LEU A 142 17.29 1.58 6.01
C LEU A 142 18.31 2.12 7.02
N GLU A 143 17.98 2.16 8.32
CA GLU A 143 18.90 2.60 9.36
C GLU A 143 20.06 1.63 9.52
N ALA A 144 19.81 0.33 9.55
CA ALA A 144 20.85 -0.70 9.60
C ALA A 144 21.79 -0.66 8.36
N ALA A 145 21.25 -0.34 7.18
CA ALA A 145 22.06 -0.16 5.98
C ALA A 145 22.96 1.07 6.06
N LYS A 146 22.46 2.20 6.59
CA LYS A 146 23.25 3.41 6.82
C LYS A 146 24.37 3.18 7.83
N GLU A 147 24.12 2.43 8.90
CA GLU A 147 25.14 2.09 9.89
C GLU A 147 26.26 1.26 9.25
N ARG A 148 25.91 0.21 8.47
CA ARG A 148 26.90 -0.59 7.74
C ARG A 148 27.73 0.23 6.75
N GLN A 149 27.11 1.19 6.05
CA GLN A 149 27.83 2.09 5.13
C GLN A 149 28.78 3.03 5.88
N ASN A 150 28.38 3.56 7.02
CA ASN A 150 29.21 4.42 7.85
C ASN A 150 30.40 3.66 8.45
N GLU A 151 30.19 2.41 8.89
CA GLU A 151 31.27 1.54 9.38
C GLU A 151 32.26 1.21 8.28
N ALA A 152 31.79 0.86 7.08
CA ALA A 152 32.65 0.57 5.93
C ALA A 152 33.49 1.80 5.51
N ALA A 153 32.86 3.01 5.52
CA ALA A 153 33.56 4.26 5.23
C ALA A 153 34.63 4.60 6.30
N ALA A 154 34.33 4.33 7.58
CA ALA A 154 35.25 4.54 8.66
C ALA A 154 36.49 3.62 8.57
N ILE A 155 36.30 2.37 8.15
CA ILE A 155 37.39 1.40 7.92
C ILE A 155 38.25 1.81 6.71
N ALA A 156 37.64 2.27 5.63
CA ALA A 156 38.33 2.70 4.41
C ALA A 156 39.09 4.03 4.58
N GLY A 157 38.70 4.85 5.55
CA GLY A 157 39.36 6.14 5.85
C GLY A 157 40.55 6.06 6.84
N VAL A 158 40.91 4.84 7.29
CA VAL A 158 42.05 4.58 8.23
C VAL A 158 43.29 4.10 7.48
N GLU A 159 43.23 3.94 6.14
CA GLU A 159 44.42 3.72 5.28
C GLU A 159 44.90 5.06 4.71
#